data_1aa0af547ba7b3811f921780860166ac
#
_entry.id   1aa0af547ba7b3811f921780860166ac
#
_cell.length_a   1.000
_cell.length_b   1.000
_cell.length_c   1.000
_cell.angle_alpha   90.00
_cell.angle_beta   90.00
_cell.angle_gamma   90.00
#
_symmetry.space_group_name_H-M   'P 1'
#
loop_
_entity.id
_entity.type
_entity.pdbx_description
1 polymer ?
#
loop_
_entity_poly.entity_id
_entity_poly.type
_entity_poly.pdbx_seq_one_letter_code
_entity_poly.pdbx_strand_id
1 'polypeptide(L)'
;MMRPVRLRIALLLAVLAAAVSAGGARANGDPASDVLPFSNVYFSIVDPRTASAGRDLLAVTAAAAKQKRLIKVAVIAQPSDLGLIQSMWQKPQTYAKFLGRELFQFAHYRGTTLIAMPNGYGVSGPDAAKGRPALARLPKPGTSDLEKLGQDAAEAARRVAAANGYVLPAASAGGGSGIPALLIVLGALGGAALIGGTAFLGLRRWLLQT
;
A
#
# COMPACT_ATOMS: atom_id res chain seq x y z
N MET A 1 -38.87 -48.75 -4.87
CA MET A 1 -37.70 -48.70 -5.78
C MET A 1 -37.52 -47.30 -6.29
N MET A 2 -36.50 -46.56 -5.83
CA MET A 2 -36.16 -45.23 -6.34
C MET A 2 -35.58 -45.40 -7.75
N ARG A 3 -36.13 -44.64 -8.73
CA ARG A 3 -35.65 -44.69 -10.11
C ARG A 3 -34.17 -44.29 -10.17
N PRO A 4 -33.32 -45.00 -10.90
CA PRO A 4 -31.85 -44.78 -10.94
C PRO A 4 -31.45 -43.36 -11.34
N VAL A 5 -32.31 -42.63 -12.05
CA VAL A 5 -32.10 -41.23 -12.46
C VAL A 5 -32.12 -40.29 -11.25
N ARG A 6 -33.02 -40.47 -10.27
CA ARG A 6 -33.09 -39.59 -9.09
C ARG A 6 -31.88 -39.77 -8.18
N LEU A 7 -31.34 -40.98 -8.08
CA LEU A 7 -30.12 -41.24 -7.31
C LEU A 7 -28.90 -40.58 -7.96
N ARG A 8 -28.78 -40.58 -9.28
CA ARG A 8 -27.69 -39.92 -10.02
C ARG A 8 -27.74 -38.41 -9.89
N ILE A 9 -28.92 -37.81 -9.94
CA ILE A 9 -29.11 -36.36 -9.75
C ILE A 9 -28.76 -35.96 -8.30
N ALA A 10 -29.19 -36.75 -7.30
CA ALA A 10 -28.84 -36.47 -5.92
C ALA A 10 -27.32 -36.57 -5.64
N LEU A 11 -26.64 -37.53 -6.29
CA LEU A 11 -25.18 -37.68 -6.19
C LEU A 11 -24.43 -36.50 -6.84
N LEU A 12 -24.88 -36.07 -8.01
CA LEU A 12 -24.31 -34.89 -8.71
C LEU A 12 -24.50 -33.62 -7.89
N LEU A 13 -25.66 -33.41 -7.29
CA LEU A 13 -25.91 -32.25 -6.44
C LEU A 13 -25.08 -32.29 -5.16
N ALA A 14 -24.86 -33.46 -4.57
CA ALA A 14 -24.00 -33.63 -3.40
C ALA A 14 -22.54 -33.35 -3.71
N VAL A 15 -22.03 -33.79 -4.87
CA VAL A 15 -20.66 -33.51 -5.34
C VAL A 15 -20.49 -32.00 -5.64
N LEU A 16 -21.49 -31.39 -6.26
CA LEU A 16 -21.47 -29.96 -6.54
C LEU A 16 -21.50 -29.12 -5.27
N ALA A 17 -22.30 -29.51 -4.28
CA ALA A 17 -22.36 -28.86 -2.96
C ALA A 17 -21.03 -29.01 -2.20
N ALA A 18 -20.39 -30.19 -2.26
CA ALA A 18 -19.07 -30.41 -1.67
C ALA A 18 -17.98 -29.59 -2.35
N ALA A 19 -18.03 -29.42 -3.68
CA ALA A 19 -17.07 -28.61 -4.41
C ALA A 19 -17.18 -27.10 -4.08
N VAL A 20 -18.39 -26.60 -3.86
CA VAL A 20 -18.62 -25.20 -3.43
C VAL A 20 -18.14 -24.97 -2.00
N SER A 21 -18.22 -25.97 -1.13
CA SER A 21 -17.75 -25.88 0.27
C SER A 21 -16.22 -25.96 0.42
N ALA A 22 -15.51 -26.47 -0.58
CA ALA A 22 -14.05 -26.60 -0.57
C ALA A 22 -13.31 -25.31 -0.98
N GLY A 23 -14.03 -24.29 -1.43
CA GLY A 23 -13.47 -23.01 -1.85
C GLY A 23 -13.38 -22.01 -0.72
N GLY A 24 -12.32 -22.05 0.12
CA GLY A 24 -12.04 -20.89 0.93
C GLY A 24 -11.48 -21.04 2.33
N ALA A 25 -11.09 -22.20 2.78
CA ALA A 25 -10.33 -22.31 4.02
C ALA A 25 -8.83 -21.96 3.81
N ARG A 26 -8.55 -20.78 3.31
CA ARG A 26 -7.23 -20.13 3.46
C ARG A 26 -7.17 -19.45 4.80
N ALA A 27 -7.38 -20.15 5.88
CA ALA A 27 -7.11 -19.66 7.21
C ALA A 27 -5.60 -19.75 7.45
N ASN A 28 -4.83 -18.86 6.84
CA ASN A 28 -3.39 -18.75 7.07
C ASN A 28 -3.09 -18.19 8.48
N GLY A 29 -4.10 -17.80 9.21
CA GLY A 29 -3.98 -17.32 10.59
C GLY A 29 -3.24 -16.00 10.76
N ASP A 30 -2.74 -15.40 9.67
CA ASP A 30 -2.06 -14.11 9.63
C ASP A 30 -2.81 -13.15 8.70
N PRO A 31 -3.59 -12.20 9.24
CA PRO A 31 -4.40 -11.30 8.42
C PRO A 31 -3.60 -10.47 7.42
N ALA A 32 -2.36 -10.10 7.74
CA ALA A 32 -1.53 -9.33 6.82
C ALA A 32 -1.10 -10.16 5.60
N SER A 33 -0.86 -11.46 5.76
CA SER A 33 -0.53 -12.35 4.65
C SER A 33 -1.70 -12.58 3.69
N ASP A 34 -2.94 -12.43 4.17
CA ASP A 34 -4.14 -12.55 3.35
C ASP A 34 -4.45 -11.26 2.56
N VAL A 35 -4.15 -10.10 3.14
CA VAL A 35 -4.44 -8.79 2.54
C VAL A 35 -3.32 -8.32 1.59
N LEU A 36 -2.08 -8.49 1.98
CA LEU A 36 -0.95 -7.94 1.23
C LEU A 36 -0.74 -8.52 -0.18
N PRO A 37 -1.16 -9.72 -0.57
CA PRO A 37 -1.14 -10.13 -1.97
C PRO A 37 -1.86 -9.14 -2.89
N PHE A 38 -2.95 -8.55 -2.42
CA PHE A 38 -3.85 -7.67 -3.17
C PHE A 38 -3.66 -6.18 -2.84
N SER A 39 -2.94 -5.85 -1.77
CA SER A 39 -2.66 -4.48 -1.32
C SER A 39 -1.17 -4.28 -1.07
N ASN A 40 -0.70 -3.05 -1.13
CA ASN A 40 0.67 -2.72 -0.70
C ASN A 40 0.74 -2.32 0.77
N VAL A 41 -0.40 -2.12 1.42
CA VAL A 41 -0.47 -1.66 2.81
C VAL A 41 -1.51 -2.50 3.56
N TYR A 42 -1.10 -3.05 4.69
CA TYR A 42 -1.97 -3.64 5.69
C TYR A 42 -2.07 -2.70 6.89
N PHE A 43 -3.30 -2.28 7.17
CA PHE A 43 -3.70 -1.58 8.39
C PHE A 43 -4.70 -2.48 9.10
N SER A 44 -4.45 -2.80 10.35
CA SER A 44 -5.39 -3.62 11.10
C SER A 44 -6.72 -2.87 11.29
N ILE A 45 -7.85 -3.57 11.12
CA ILE A 45 -9.21 -3.08 11.41
C ILE A 45 -9.73 -1.99 10.46
N VAL A 46 -8.87 -1.22 9.76
CA VAL A 46 -9.28 -0.04 8.98
C VAL A 46 -8.78 -0.15 7.53
N ASP A 47 -9.61 0.27 6.58
CA ASP A 47 -9.15 0.46 5.20
C ASP A 47 -8.06 1.55 5.17
N PRO A 48 -6.84 1.26 4.68
CA PRO A 48 -5.77 2.26 4.61
C PRO A 48 -6.17 3.56 3.88
N ARG A 49 -7.18 3.49 3.01
CA ARG A 49 -7.67 4.68 2.29
C ARG A 49 -8.46 5.65 3.16
N THR A 50 -8.96 5.22 4.30
CA THR A 50 -9.75 6.08 5.21
C THR A 50 -8.88 6.86 6.19
N ALA A 51 -7.73 6.32 6.61
CA ALA A 51 -6.77 6.96 7.48
C ALA A 51 -5.78 7.83 6.69
N SER A 52 -5.31 8.97 7.25
CA SER A 52 -4.37 9.84 6.55
C SER A 52 -3.00 9.20 6.40
N ALA A 53 -2.51 8.53 7.45
CA ALA A 53 -1.28 7.75 7.41
C ALA A 53 -1.35 6.58 6.42
N GLY A 54 -2.51 5.94 6.30
CA GLY A 54 -2.73 4.88 5.31
C GLY A 54 -2.64 5.40 3.88
N ARG A 55 -3.22 6.57 3.59
CA ARG A 55 -3.09 7.24 2.28
C ARG A 55 -1.65 7.63 1.98
N ASP A 56 -0.89 8.13 2.97
CA ASP A 56 0.54 8.43 2.80
C ASP A 56 1.34 7.15 2.49
N LEU A 57 1.10 6.06 3.21
CA LEU A 57 1.72 4.77 2.94
C LEU A 57 1.39 4.23 1.55
N LEU A 58 0.14 4.36 1.10
CA LEU A 58 -0.25 4.00 -0.27
C LEU A 58 0.49 4.85 -1.31
N ALA A 59 0.62 6.15 -1.08
CA ALA A 59 1.38 7.04 -1.96
C ALA A 59 2.87 6.69 -1.98
N VAL A 60 3.47 6.43 -0.83
CA VAL A 60 4.87 6.01 -0.68
C VAL A 60 5.13 4.70 -1.43
N THR A 61 4.29 3.68 -1.23
CA THR A 61 4.45 2.37 -1.91
C THR A 61 4.21 2.46 -3.41
N ALA A 62 3.27 3.29 -3.85
CA ALA A 62 3.03 3.55 -5.27
C ALA A 62 4.22 4.28 -5.93
N ALA A 63 4.82 5.26 -5.24
CA ALA A 63 6.01 5.96 -5.72
C ALA A 63 7.23 5.02 -5.82
N ALA A 64 7.39 4.09 -4.89
CA ALA A 64 8.41 3.05 -4.97
C ALA A 64 8.19 2.15 -6.20
N ALA A 65 6.96 1.73 -6.45
CA ALA A 65 6.62 0.89 -7.60
C ALA A 65 6.93 1.58 -8.95
N LYS A 66 6.70 2.89 -9.07
CA LYS A 66 7.11 3.69 -10.26
C LYS A 66 8.61 3.64 -10.51
N GLN A 67 9.43 3.47 -9.47
CA GLN A 67 10.88 3.31 -9.55
C GLN A 67 11.31 1.84 -9.65
N LYS A 68 10.36 0.93 -9.97
CA LYS A 68 10.58 -0.53 -10.03
C LYS A 68 11.06 -1.12 -8.69
N ARG A 69 10.72 -0.47 -7.58
CA ARG A 69 10.96 -0.91 -6.22
C ARG A 69 9.64 -1.31 -5.58
N LEU A 70 9.48 -2.58 -5.29
CA LEU A 70 8.25 -3.10 -4.69
C LEU A 70 8.39 -3.09 -3.17
N ILE A 71 7.52 -2.35 -2.48
CA ILE A 71 7.46 -2.31 -1.02
C ILE A 71 6.04 -2.63 -0.58
N LYS A 72 5.92 -3.55 0.36
CA LYS A 72 4.68 -3.81 1.11
C LYS A 72 4.90 -3.49 2.57
N VAL A 73 3.91 -2.88 3.20
CA VAL A 73 3.99 -2.40 4.59
C VAL A 73 2.86 -3.00 5.41
N ALA A 74 3.19 -3.59 6.56
CA ALA A 74 2.20 -3.98 7.56
C ALA A 74 2.37 -3.15 8.84
N VAL A 75 1.30 -2.49 9.26
CA VAL A 75 1.20 -1.73 10.50
C VAL A 75 0.44 -2.57 11.52
N ILE A 76 1.12 -3.00 12.56
CA ILE A 76 0.65 -3.92 13.59
C ILE A 76 0.61 -3.18 14.92
N ALA A 77 -0.58 -2.74 15.33
CA ALA A 77 -0.79 -1.91 16.50
C ALA A 77 -1.00 -2.72 17.79
N GLN A 78 -1.46 -3.97 17.67
CA GLN A 78 -1.81 -4.81 18.82
C GLN A 78 -1.64 -6.31 18.50
N PRO A 79 -1.58 -7.19 19.51
CA PRO A 79 -1.38 -8.64 19.29
C PRO A 79 -2.42 -9.30 18.39
N SER A 80 -3.70 -8.88 18.49
CA SER A 80 -4.80 -9.44 17.69
C SER A 80 -4.62 -9.20 16.18
N ASP A 81 -3.82 -8.20 15.77
CA ASP A 81 -3.54 -7.92 14.36
C ASP A 81 -2.71 -9.02 13.68
N LEU A 82 -2.09 -9.87 14.49
CA LEU A 82 -1.31 -11.02 14.06
C LEU A 82 -2.14 -12.32 13.96
N GLY A 83 -3.44 -12.25 14.25
CA GLY A 83 -4.32 -13.44 14.19
C GLY A 83 -3.82 -14.57 15.09
N LEU A 84 -3.52 -15.73 14.51
CA LEU A 84 -3.05 -16.91 15.25
C LEU A 84 -1.56 -16.87 15.62
N ILE A 85 -0.77 -15.96 15.02
CA ILE A 85 0.68 -15.89 15.24
C ILE A 85 1.09 -14.79 16.23
N GLN A 86 0.28 -14.56 17.27
CA GLN A 86 0.53 -13.54 18.30
C GLN A 86 1.88 -13.69 19.02
N SER A 87 2.48 -14.88 18.99
CA SER A 87 3.83 -15.13 19.50
C SER A 87 4.91 -14.27 18.81
N MET A 88 4.62 -13.67 17.64
CA MET A 88 5.47 -12.72 16.94
C MET A 88 5.22 -11.25 17.36
N TRP A 89 4.29 -10.99 18.25
CA TRP A 89 4.09 -9.66 18.84
C TRP A 89 5.38 -9.13 19.46
N GLN A 90 5.65 -7.85 19.25
CA GLN A 90 6.89 -7.17 19.66
C GLN A 90 8.19 -7.77 19.07
N LYS A 91 8.08 -8.55 17.99
CA LYS A 91 9.23 -9.10 17.26
C LYS A 91 9.20 -8.66 15.79
N PRO A 92 9.24 -7.33 15.49
CA PRO A 92 8.98 -6.81 14.14
C PRO A 92 9.94 -7.39 13.09
N GLN A 93 11.21 -7.60 13.44
CA GLN A 93 12.19 -8.18 12.52
C GLN A 93 11.94 -9.67 12.24
N THR A 94 11.50 -10.43 13.23
CA THR A 94 11.12 -11.85 13.06
C THR A 94 9.88 -11.95 12.19
N TYR A 95 8.87 -11.11 12.46
CA TYR A 95 7.65 -11.07 11.69
C TYR A 95 7.90 -10.61 10.25
N ALA A 96 8.77 -9.62 10.01
CA ALA A 96 9.12 -9.21 8.65
C ALA A 96 9.71 -10.36 7.81
N LYS A 97 10.56 -11.19 8.41
CA LYS A 97 11.12 -12.37 7.75
C LYS A 97 10.06 -13.44 7.47
N PHE A 98 9.16 -13.66 8.42
CA PHE A 98 8.04 -14.59 8.27
C PHE A 98 7.12 -14.14 7.13
N LEU A 99 6.56 -12.94 7.24
CA LEU A 99 5.62 -12.39 6.27
C LEU A 99 6.24 -12.28 4.86
N GLY A 100 7.52 -11.90 4.77
CA GLY A 100 8.22 -11.87 3.49
C GLY A 100 8.35 -13.25 2.82
N ARG A 101 8.51 -14.33 3.59
CA ARG A 101 8.49 -15.71 3.06
C ARG A 101 7.08 -16.13 2.63
N GLU A 102 6.07 -15.84 3.42
CA GLU A 102 4.68 -16.11 3.09
C GLU A 102 4.30 -15.44 1.77
N LEU A 103 4.58 -14.14 1.63
CA LEU A 103 4.30 -13.40 0.41
C LEU A 103 5.08 -13.93 -0.80
N PHE A 104 6.31 -14.39 -0.59
CA PHE A 104 7.08 -15.03 -1.66
C PHE A 104 6.47 -16.36 -2.09
N GLN A 105 6.09 -17.22 -1.15
CA GLN A 105 5.56 -18.55 -1.43
C GLN A 105 4.18 -18.51 -2.08
N PHE A 106 3.28 -17.68 -1.56
CA PHE A 106 1.87 -17.67 -1.97
C PHE A 106 1.54 -16.63 -3.04
N ALA A 107 2.26 -15.51 -3.07
CA ALA A 107 2.01 -14.43 -4.01
C ALA A 107 3.17 -14.17 -4.98
N HIS A 108 4.23 -14.98 -4.95
CA HIS A 108 5.46 -14.79 -5.74
C HIS A 108 6.08 -13.39 -5.59
N TYR A 109 5.82 -12.74 -4.44
CA TYR A 109 6.30 -11.40 -4.18
C TYR A 109 7.80 -11.39 -3.86
N ARG A 110 8.58 -10.62 -4.60
CA ARG A 110 10.05 -10.51 -4.48
C ARG A 110 10.51 -9.12 -4.02
N GLY A 111 9.61 -8.31 -3.51
CA GLY A 111 9.91 -6.98 -3.02
C GLY A 111 10.30 -6.93 -1.55
N THR A 112 10.41 -5.72 -1.04
CA THR A 112 10.70 -5.43 0.35
C THR A 112 9.42 -5.48 1.19
N THR A 113 9.46 -6.17 2.31
CA THR A 113 8.39 -6.20 3.32
C THR A 113 8.86 -5.43 4.54
N LEU A 114 8.11 -4.37 4.91
CA LEU A 114 8.36 -3.52 6.07
C LEU A 114 7.27 -3.72 7.12
N ILE A 115 7.67 -3.85 8.36
CA ILE A 115 6.77 -3.97 9.52
C ILE A 115 6.99 -2.81 10.46
N ALA A 116 5.91 -2.22 10.95
CA ALA A 116 5.91 -1.28 12.07
C ALA A 116 5.10 -1.85 13.21
N MET A 117 5.69 -1.87 14.40
CA MET A 117 5.08 -2.23 15.68
C MET A 117 5.44 -1.17 16.72
N PRO A 118 4.69 -1.04 17.83
CA PRO A 118 4.99 -0.05 18.87
C PRO A 118 6.43 -0.07 19.42
N ASN A 119 7.05 -1.25 19.44
CA ASN A 119 8.41 -1.44 19.94
C ASN A 119 9.51 -1.33 18.88
N GLY A 120 9.18 -1.04 17.60
CA GLY A 120 10.15 -0.84 16.54
C GLY A 120 9.73 -1.33 15.16
N TYR A 121 10.71 -1.52 14.30
CA TYR A 121 10.53 -1.85 12.89
C TYR A 121 11.22 -3.15 12.51
N GLY A 122 10.74 -3.78 11.44
CA GLY A 122 11.38 -4.92 10.82
C GLY A 122 11.36 -4.80 9.31
N VAL A 123 12.39 -5.31 8.64
CA VAL A 123 12.47 -5.30 7.17
C VAL A 123 13.03 -6.60 6.64
N SER A 124 12.43 -7.11 5.56
CA SER A 124 12.92 -8.27 4.80
C SER A 124 12.88 -8.00 3.29
N GLY A 125 13.50 -8.85 2.51
CA GLY A 125 13.59 -8.70 1.06
C GLY A 125 14.85 -7.95 0.61
N PRO A 126 14.89 -7.46 -0.66
CA PRO A 126 16.11 -6.96 -1.29
C PRO A 126 16.71 -5.72 -0.59
N ASP A 127 15.88 -4.85 -0.02
CA ASP A 127 16.36 -3.63 0.64
C ASP A 127 16.76 -3.85 2.11
N ALA A 128 16.65 -5.08 2.64
CA ALA A 128 16.84 -5.36 4.06
C ALA A 128 18.29 -5.16 4.54
N ALA A 129 19.28 -5.40 3.70
CA ALA A 129 20.69 -5.31 4.11
C ALA A 129 21.08 -3.91 4.57
N LYS A 130 20.72 -2.89 3.81
CA LYS A 130 20.93 -1.48 4.14
C LYS A 130 19.79 -0.88 4.97
N GLY A 131 18.57 -1.41 4.82
CA GLY A 131 17.38 -0.95 5.54
C GLY A 131 17.45 -1.21 7.03
N ARG A 132 17.91 -2.39 7.48
CA ARG A 132 17.99 -2.71 8.92
C ARG A 132 18.83 -1.71 9.73
N PRO A 133 20.07 -1.38 9.36
CA PRO A 133 20.84 -0.37 10.10
C PRO A 133 20.23 1.03 10.01
N ALA A 134 19.53 1.36 8.94
CA ALA A 134 18.82 2.64 8.81
C ALA A 134 17.63 2.71 9.78
N LEU A 135 16.84 1.63 9.88
CA LEU A 135 15.72 1.52 10.82
C LEU A 135 16.15 1.51 12.29
N ALA A 136 17.30 0.91 12.59
CA ALA A 136 17.84 0.88 13.95
C ALA A 136 18.20 2.28 14.50
N ARG A 137 18.37 3.27 13.62
CA ARG A 137 18.63 4.68 14.00
C ARG A 137 17.36 5.50 14.20
N LEU A 138 16.20 4.98 13.84
CA LEU A 138 14.93 5.64 14.08
C LEU A 138 14.49 5.45 15.52
N PRO A 139 13.82 6.45 16.11
CA PRO A 139 13.14 6.24 17.38
C PRO A 139 12.09 5.15 17.22
N LYS A 140 11.89 4.37 18.30
CA LYS A 140 10.79 3.40 18.31
C LYS A 140 9.47 4.16 18.30
N PRO A 141 8.43 3.69 17.64
CA PRO A 141 7.13 4.37 17.61
C PRO A 141 6.55 4.65 19.01
N GLY A 142 6.66 3.70 19.93
CA GLY A 142 6.23 3.86 21.33
C GLY A 142 4.71 4.00 21.49
N THR A 143 3.94 3.73 20.46
CA THR A 143 2.48 3.93 20.44
C THR A 143 1.76 2.80 19.74
N SER A 144 0.53 2.50 20.18
CA SER A 144 -0.44 1.64 19.50
C SER A 144 -1.51 2.46 18.76
N ASP A 145 -1.43 3.79 18.78
CA ASP A 145 -2.28 4.63 17.93
C ASP A 145 -1.96 4.36 16.47
N LEU A 146 -2.97 3.93 15.72
CA LEU A 146 -2.80 3.42 14.37
C LEU A 146 -2.38 4.52 13.38
N GLU A 147 -2.89 5.74 13.56
CA GLU A 147 -2.54 6.88 12.70
C GLU A 147 -1.08 7.26 12.88
N LYS A 148 -0.64 7.42 14.13
CA LYS A 148 0.74 7.76 14.43
C LYS A 148 1.72 6.65 14.06
N LEU A 149 1.37 5.40 14.35
CA LEU A 149 2.19 4.24 13.97
C LEU A 149 2.30 4.11 12.43
N GLY A 150 1.25 4.46 11.71
CA GLY A 150 1.26 4.53 10.26
C GLY A 150 2.15 5.65 9.71
N GLN A 151 2.15 6.83 10.34
CA GLN A 151 3.07 7.92 10.00
C GLN A 151 4.54 7.50 10.22
N ASP A 152 4.82 6.86 11.34
CA ASP A 152 6.14 6.33 11.67
C ASP A 152 6.55 5.22 10.67
N ALA A 153 5.62 4.38 10.21
CA ALA A 153 5.85 3.38 9.18
C ALA A 153 6.18 4.01 7.81
N ALA A 154 5.52 5.11 7.45
CA ALA A 154 5.81 5.84 6.22
C ALA A 154 7.21 6.46 6.25
N GLU A 155 7.62 7.06 7.38
CA GLU A 155 8.99 7.56 7.56
C GLU A 155 10.01 6.41 7.51
N ALA A 156 9.69 5.26 8.14
CA ALA A 156 10.54 4.07 8.07
C ALA A 156 10.73 3.59 6.62
N ALA A 157 9.67 3.59 5.81
CA ALA A 157 9.76 3.25 4.39
C ALA A 157 10.67 4.22 3.61
N ARG A 158 10.56 5.53 3.89
CA ARG A 158 11.45 6.56 3.30
C ARG A 158 12.91 6.34 3.71
N ARG A 159 13.19 5.98 4.96
CA ARG A 159 14.54 5.69 5.44
C ARG A 159 15.15 4.45 4.80
N VAL A 160 14.35 3.40 4.63
CA VAL A 160 14.77 2.19 3.90
C VAL A 160 15.11 2.55 2.44
N ALA A 161 14.26 3.33 1.79
CA ALA A 161 14.46 3.79 0.42
C ALA A 161 15.77 4.60 0.28
N ALA A 162 15.94 5.62 1.11
CA ALA A 162 17.14 6.47 1.10
C ALA A 162 18.43 5.67 1.33
N ALA A 163 18.41 4.70 2.26
CA ALA A 163 19.55 3.83 2.51
C ALA A 163 19.90 2.95 1.30
N ASN A 164 18.93 2.67 0.45
CA ASN A 164 19.09 1.87 -0.77
C ASN A 164 19.26 2.72 -2.05
N GLY A 165 19.38 4.04 -1.90
CA GLY A 165 19.73 4.96 -2.99
C GLY A 165 18.57 5.41 -3.85
N TYR A 166 17.32 5.37 -3.35
CA TYR A 166 16.15 5.93 -4.03
C TYR A 166 15.32 6.80 -3.08
N VAL A 167 14.59 7.76 -3.63
CA VAL A 167 13.85 8.76 -2.86
C VAL A 167 12.35 8.52 -2.99
N LEU A 168 11.65 8.55 -1.88
CA LEU A 168 10.19 8.51 -1.82
C LEU A 168 9.64 9.88 -1.41
N PRO A 169 8.40 10.21 -1.80
CA PRO A 169 7.80 11.51 -1.49
C PRO A 169 7.81 11.78 0.02
N ALA A 170 8.03 13.03 0.40
CA ALA A 170 7.81 13.48 1.76
C ALA A 170 6.35 13.28 2.17
N ALA A 171 6.08 13.23 3.48
CA ALA A 171 4.72 13.22 3.98
C ALA A 171 3.96 14.44 3.44
N SER A 172 2.77 14.23 2.87
CA SER A 172 1.90 15.34 2.53
C SER A 172 1.44 15.99 3.83
N ALA A 173 1.89 17.20 4.10
CA ALA A 173 1.41 17.99 5.23
C ALA A 173 -0.10 18.22 5.06
N GLY A 174 -0.92 17.47 5.78
CA GLY A 174 -2.37 17.65 5.91
C GLY A 174 -3.14 17.54 4.59
N GLY A 175 -4.08 16.60 4.52
CA GLY A 175 -4.92 16.32 3.36
C GLY A 175 -5.56 17.54 2.71
N GLY A 176 -4.93 18.00 1.65
CA GLY A 176 -5.50 18.86 0.64
C GLY A 176 -5.07 18.29 -0.70
N SER A 177 -5.99 18.07 -1.60
CA SER A 177 -5.74 17.81 -3.01
C SER A 177 -5.14 19.08 -3.65
N GLY A 178 -3.93 19.42 -3.21
CA GLY A 178 -3.17 20.51 -3.82
C GLY A 178 -2.65 20.04 -5.17
N ILE A 179 -3.23 20.50 -6.24
CA ILE A 179 -2.56 20.59 -7.54
C ILE A 179 -1.22 21.27 -7.24
N PRO A 180 -0.07 20.65 -7.57
CA PRO A 180 1.22 21.27 -7.28
C PRO A 180 1.24 22.67 -7.85
N ALA A 181 1.68 23.64 -7.06
CA ALA A 181 1.69 25.08 -7.41
C ALA A 181 2.35 25.34 -8.79
N LEU A 182 3.23 24.47 -9.22
CA LEU A 182 3.85 24.50 -10.55
C LEU A 182 2.83 24.36 -11.70
N LEU A 183 1.77 23.58 -11.54
CA LEU A 183 0.73 23.44 -12.57
C LEU A 183 -0.20 24.66 -12.65
N ILE A 184 -0.39 25.38 -11.53
CA ILE A 184 -1.17 26.62 -11.50
C ILE A 184 -0.43 27.73 -12.25
N VAL A 185 0.90 27.81 -12.12
CA VAL A 185 1.70 28.83 -12.83
C VAL A 185 1.70 28.58 -14.34
N LEU A 186 1.76 27.31 -14.79
CA LEU A 186 1.68 26.98 -16.22
C LEU A 186 0.28 27.23 -16.79
N GLY A 187 -0.76 27.01 -16.02
CA GLY A 187 -2.14 27.33 -16.41
C GLY A 187 -2.38 28.84 -16.55
N ALA A 188 -1.81 29.67 -15.65
CA ALA A 188 -1.95 31.12 -15.70
C ALA A 188 -1.19 31.74 -16.89
N LEU A 189 -0.02 31.21 -17.26
CA LEU A 189 0.72 31.67 -18.44
C LEU A 189 0.09 31.22 -19.76
N GLY A 190 -0.53 30.05 -19.81
CA GLY A 190 -1.26 29.55 -20.98
C GLY A 190 -2.55 30.33 -21.28
N GLY A 191 -3.27 30.79 -20.24
CA GLY A 191 -4.50 31.57 -20.36
C GLY A 191 -4.26 32.97 -20.95
N ALA A 192 -3.16 33.63 -20.60
CA ALA A 192 -2.83 34.96 -21.10
C ALA A 192 -2.51 34.98 -22.60
N ALA A 193 -1.93 33.91 -23.15
CA ALA A 193 -1.61 33.83 -24.58
C ALA A 193 -2.83 33.64 -25.48
N LEU A 194 -3.92 33.01 -25.00
CA LEU A 194 -5.14 32.82 -25.79
C LEU A 194 -6.00 34.07 -25.89
N ILE A 195 -6.00 34.95 -24.88
CA ILE A 195 -6.78 36.22 -24.90
C ILE A 195 -6.14 37.25 -25.84
N GLY A 196 -4.78 37.28 -25.94
CA GLY A 196 -4.07 38.16 -26.86
C GLY A 196 -4.27 37.84 -28.34
N GLY A 197 -4.42 36.56 -28.67
CA GLY A 197 -4.57 36.09 -30.07
C GLY A 197 -5.91 36.47 -30.74
N THR A 198 -6.99 36.46 -29.99
CA THR A 198 -8.32 36.79 -30.52
C THR A 198 -8.53 38.28 -30.76
N ALA A 199 -7.91 39.15 -29.94
CA ALA A 199 -7.98 40.59 -30.13
C ALA A 199 -7.20 41.04 -31.38
N PHE A 200 -6.07 40.42 -31.69
CA PHE A 200 -5.25 40.74 -32.86
C PHE A 200 -5.91 40.36 -34.19
N LEU A 201 -6.60 39.22 -34.22
CA LEU A 201 -7.34 38.78 -35.42
C LEU A 201 -8.58 39.64 -35.71
N GLY A 202 -9.24 40.16 -34.69
CA GLY A 202 -10.41 41.04 -34.82
C GLY A 202 -10.01 42.42 -35.40
N LEU A 203 -8.90 42.98 -35.00
CA LEU A 203 -8.41 44.29 -35.49
C LEU A 203 -7.98 44.21 -36.96
N ARG A 204 -7.39 43.14 -37.40
CA ARG A 204 -6.95 42.96 -38.81
C ARG A 204 -8.13 42.81 -39.77
N ARG A 205 -9.27 42.25 -39.37
CA ARG A 205 -10.48 42.16 -40.18
C ARG A 205 -11.19 43.49 -40.36
N TRP A 206 -11.15 44.37 -39.34
CA TRP A 206 -11.75 45.70 -39.41
C TRP A 206 -11.01 46.65 -40.38
N LEU A 207 -9.67 46.58 -40.46
CA LEU A 207 -8.85 47.40 -41.33
C LEU A 207 -8.89 47.02 -42.83
N LEU A 208 -9.46 45.86 -43.18
CA LEU A 208 -9.54 45.40 -44.55
C LEU A 208 -10.94 45.63 -45.16
N GLN A 209 -11.88 46.30 -44.47
CA GLN A 209 -13.23 46.59 -44.92
C GLN A 209 -13.51 48.10 -45.13
N THR A 210 -12.47 48.93 -44.99
CA THR A 210 -12.45 50.33 -45.38
C THR A 210 -11.47 50.54 -46.51
#